data_cc900a49f365c7a81ca7bee4539309d7
#
_entry.id   cc900a49f365c7a81ca7bee4539309d7
#
_cell.length_a   1.000
_cell.length_b   1.000
_cell.length_c   1.000
_cell.angle_alpha   90.00
_cell.angle_beta   90.00
_cell.angle_gamma   90.00
#
_symmetry.space_group_name_H-M   'P 1'
#
loop_
_entity.id
_entity.type
_entity.pdbx_description
1 polymer ?
#
loop_
_entity_poly.entity_id
_entity_poly.type
_entity_poly.pdbx_seq_one_letter_code
_entity_poly.pdbx_strand_id
1 'polypeptide(L)'
;MEEQEVNKKKLFVGNISYGTTDEQLKEHFTQIGEVESAKVIIDKMTGRSKGFGFVEMSTEEEAQKAIEELDQKEYDGRALNVNEAQPPKRHYENKGNF
;
A
#
# COMPACT_ATOMS: atom_id res chain seq x y z
N MET A 1 -0.66 -22.11 16.50
CA MET A 1 -0.89 -21.35 16.20
C MET A 1 -0.42 -20.92 15.19
N GLU A 2 -0.65 -20.69 14.51
CA GLU A 2 -0.17 -20.12 13.71
C GLU A 2 -0.47 -18.99 13.66
N GLU A 3 0.12 -18.24 13.71
CA GLU A 3 -0.23 -17.04 13.67
C GLU A 3 -0.01 -16.48 12.42
N GLN A 4 -0.66 -15.45 12.05
CA GLN A 4 -0.42 -14.78 10.88
C GLN A 4 0.71 -13.92 11.00
N GLU A 5 1.56 -13.89 10.07
CA GLU A 5 2.63 -12.97 10.06
C GLU A 5 2.20 -11.69 9.46
N VAL A 6 2.41 -10.58 10.14
CA VAL A 6 2.14 -9.27 9.61
C VAL A 6 3.42 -8.75 8.99
N ASN A 7 3.39 -8.48 7.71
CA ASN A 7 4.57 -7.95 7.02
C ASN A 7 4.57 -6.44 7.17
N LYS A 8 5.26 -5.95 8.18
CA LYS A 8 5.26 -4.51 8.47
C LYS A 8 6.05 -3.71 7.46
N LYS A 9 6.74 -4.37 6.56
CA LYS A 9 7.45 -3.68 5.49
C LYS A 9 6.55 -3.41 4.30
N LYS A 10 5.39 -4.05 4.24
CA LYS A 10 4.49 -3.89 3.13
C LYS A 10 3.43 -2.85 3.44
N LEU A 11 3.21 -1.95 2.49
CA LEU A 11 2.30 -0.84 2.66
C LEU A 11 1.16 -0.92 1.67
N PHE A 12 -0.02 -0.54 2.12
CA PHE A 12 -1.16 -0.35 1.24
C PHE A 12 -1.18 1.12 0.85
N VAL A 13 -1.28 1.39 -0.45
CA VAL A 13 -1.31 2.75 -0.96
C VAL A 13 -2.61 2.92 -1.74
N GLY A 14 -3.48 3.77 -1.24
CA GLY A 14 -4.78 3.98 -1.86
C GLY A 14 -4.91 5.38 -2.44
N ASN A 15 -5.99 5.59 -3.17
CA ASN A 15 -6.30 6.86 -3.81
C ASN A 15 -5.24 7.26 -4.83
N ILE A 16 -4.69 6.27 -5.54
CA ILE A 16 -3.70 6.52 -6.56
C ILE A 16 -4.40 6.93 -7.86
N SER A 17 -3.79 7.85 -8.59
CA SER A 17 -4.29 8.21 -9.91
C SER A 17 -4.33 6.97 -10.80
N TYR A 18 -5.36 6.86 -11.63
CA TYR A 18 -5.51 5.72 -12.50
C TYR A 18 -4.38 5.55 -13.49
N GLY A 19 -3.64 6.61 -13.77
CA GLY A 19 -2.53 6.53 -14.70
C GLY A 19 -1.20 6.18 -14.07
N THR A 20 -1.17 6.00 -12.74
CA THR A 20 0.08 5.71 -12.07
C THR A 20 0.53 4.28 -12.36
N THR A 21 1.80 4.13 -12.70
CA THR A 21 2.36 2.81 -13.00
C THR A 21 3.13 2.28 -11.81
N ASP A 22 3.50 1.00 -11.89
CA ASP A 22 4.31 0.39 -10.83
C ASP A 22 5.60 1.15 -10.64
N GLU A 23 6.22 1.55 -11.73
CA GLU A 23 7.49 2.26 -11.65
C GLU A 23 7.34 3.63 -11.01
N GLN A 24 6.28 4.32 -11.35
CA GLN A 24 6.04 5.63 -10.76
C GLN A 24 5.79 5.52 -9.27
N LEU A 25 5.04 4.51 -8.87
CA LEU A 25 4.79 4.29 -7.46
C LEU A 25 6.09 3.97 -6.73
N LYS A 26 6.91 3.13 -7.32
CA LYS A 26 8.19 2.78 -6.73
C LYS A 26 9.07 4.01 -6.58
N GLU A 27 9.12 4.83 -7.61
CA GLU A 27 9.93 6.03 -7.56
C GLU A 27 9.49 6.97 -6.48
N HIS A 28 8.18 7.09 -6.31
CA HIS A 28 7.67 8.00 -5.29
C HIS A 28 8.11 7.56 -3.90
N PHE A 29 8.08 6.27 -3.64
CA PHE A 29 8.45 5.76 -2.32
C PHE A 29 9.97 5.65 -2.15
N THR A 30 10.71 5.62 -3.25
CA THR A 30 12.17 5.57 -3.16
C THR A 30 12.75 6.81 -2.50
N GLN A 31 12.02 7.90 -2.51
CA GLN A 31 12.46 9.10 -1.83
C GLN A 31 12.59 8.91 -0.34
N ILE A 32 11.86 7.97 0.22
CA ILE A 32 11.86 7.73 1.65
C ILE A 32 12.92 6.70 2.04
N GLY A 33 13.06 5.67 1.24
CA GLY A 33 14.00 4.62 1.52
C GLY A 33 14.01 3.63 0.39
N GLU A 34 14.63 2.49 0.61
CA GLU A 34 14.75 1.51 -0.44
C GLU A 34 13.46 0.73 -0.61
N VAL A 35 12.99 0.62 -1.84
CA VAL A 35 11.75 -0.08 -2.15
C VAL A 35 12.11 -1.43 -2.76
N GLU A 36 11.60 -2.50 -2.16
CA GLU A 36 11.85 -3.83 -2.68
C GLU A 36 10.89 -4.18 -3.81
N SER A 37 9.64 -3.72 -3.69
CA SER A 37 8.69 -3.96 -4.76
C SER A 37 7.57 -2.94 -4.68
N ALA A 38 6.93 -2.72 -5.80
CA ALA A 38 5.77 -1.83 -5.87
C ALA A 38 4.86 -2.36 -6.95
N LYS A 39 3.57 -2.39 -6.68
CA LYS A 39 2.63 -2.91 -7.63
C LYS A 39 1.30 -2.20 -7.54
N VAL A 40 0.83 -1.70 -8.67
CA VAL A 40 -0.50 -1.10 -8.77
C VAL A 40 -1.46 -2.22 -9.17
N ILE A 41 -2.58 -2.30 -8.48
CA ILE A 41 -3.55 -3.35 -8.74
C ILE A 41 -4.42 -2.97 -9.92
N ILE A 42 -4.55 -3.87 -10.86
CA ILE A 42 -5.28 -3.64 -12.09
C ILE A 42 -6.54 -4.49 -12.11
N ASP A 43 -7.63 -3.90 -12.54
CA ASP A 43 -8.87 -4.63 -12.72
C ASP A 43 -8.73 -5.44 -14.00
N LYS A 44 -8.83 -6.74 -13.90
CA LYS A 44 -8.63 -7.61 -15.06
C LYS A 44 -9.71 -7.47 -16.10
N MET A 45 -10.89 -7.07 -15.70
CA MET A 45 -11.99 -6.98 -16.64
C MET A 45 -11.89 -5.75 -17.51
N THR A 46 -11.42 -4.65 -16.95
CA THR A 46 -11.36 -3.39 -17.70
C THR A 46 -9.95 -3.01 -18.09
N GLY A 47 -8.93 -3.64 -17.48
CA GLY A 47 -7.55 -3.28 -17.72
C GLY A 47 -7.15 -1.98 -17.06
N ARG A 48 -7.99 -1.44 -16.19
CA ARG A 48 -7.70 -0.17 -15.55
C ARG A 48 -7.22 -0.35 -14.13
N SER A 49 -6.45 0.61 -13.66
CA SER A 49 -6.02 0.61 -12.27
C SER A 49 -7.23 0.72 -11.37
N LYS A 50 -7.20 0.00 -10.27
CA LYS A 50 -8.28 0.10 -9.29
C LYS A 50 -8.09 1.27 -8.35
N GLY A 51 -7.01 2.04 -8.51
CA GLY A 51 -6.77 3.20 -7.68
C GLY A 51 -6.02 2.89 -6.41
N PHE A 52 -5.45 1.71 -6.30
CA PHE A 52 -4.63 1.39 -5.14
C PHE A 52 -3.57 0.37 -5.53
N GLY A 53 -2.59 0.23 -4.65
CA GLY A 53 -1.53 -0.72 -4.89
C GLY A 53 -0.80 -1.01 -3.59
N PHE A 54 0.32 -1.72 -3.73
CA PHE A 54 1.13 -2.10 -2.58
C PHE A 54 2.58 -1.77 -2.85
N VAL A 55 3.28 -1.36 -1.81
CA VAL A 55 4.71 -1.09 -1.87
C VAL A 55 5.36 -1.82 -0.72
N GLU A 56 6.45 -2.51 -1.01
CA GLU A 56 7.20 -3.16 0.06
C GLU A 56 8.55 -2.47 0.21
N MET A 57 8.80 -1.95 1.39
CA MET A 57 10.08 -1.30 1.69
C MET A 57 11.07 -2.32 2.18
N SER A 58 12.35 -1.97 2.22
CA SER A 58 13.37 -2.94 2.61
C SER A 58 13.43 -3.16 4.12
N THR A 59 12.96 -2.20 4.92
CA THR A 59 12.93 -2.36 6.37
C THR A 59 11.62 -1.82 6.93
N GLU A 60 11.31 -2.25 8.16
CA GLU A 60 10.12 -1.74 8.83
C GLU A 60 10.24 -0.27 9.16
N GLU A 61 11.45 0.17 9.45
CA GLU A 61 11.66 1.57 9.76
C GLU A 61 11.36 2.45 8.56
N GLU A 62 11.81 2.01 7.40
CA GLU A 62 11.54 2.78 6.19
C GLU A 62 10.06 2.77 5.85
N ALA A 63 9.39 1.64 6.09
CA ALA A 63 7.97 1.57 5.86
C ALA A 63 7.22 2.53 6.77
N GLN A 64 7.58 2.55 8.05
CA GLN A 64 6.94 3.46 8.98
C GLN A 64 7.18 4.91 8.59
N LYS A 65 8.40 5.21 8.18
CA LYS A 65 8.72 6.55 7.74
C LYS A 65 7.92 6.95 6.50
N ALA A 66 7.73 6.00 5.58
CA ALA A 66 6.94 6.26 4.39
C ALA A 66 5.50 6.61 4.76
N ILE A 67 4.94 5.89 5.73
CA ILE A 67 3.60 6.23 6.18
C ILE A 67 3.58 7.66 6.73
N GLU A 68 4.53 7.97 7.59
CA GLU A 68 4.53 9.28 8.22
C GLU A 68 4.73 10.41 7.23
N GLU A 69 5.53 10.17 6.20
CA GLU A 69 5.88 11.24 5.28
C GLU A 69 4.98 11.35 4.08
N LEU A 70 4.37 10.23 3.66
CA LEU A 70 3.60 10.22 2.43
C LEU A 70 2.10 10.07 2.61
N ASP A 71 1.66 9.62 3.79
CA ASP A 71 0.23 9.49 4.01
C ASP A 71 -0.43 10.85 3.97
N GLN A 72 -1.50 10.96 3.20
CA GLN A 72 -2.28 12.20 3.03
C GLN A 72 -1.50 13.29 2.31
N LYS A 73 -0.37 12.96 1.71
CA LYS A 73 0.34 13.93 0.88
C LYS A 73 -0.09 13.81 -0.56
N GLU A 74 -0.10 14.94 -1.23
CA GLU A 74 -0.56 14.96 -2.59
C GLU A 74 0.45 14.35 -3.54
N TYR A 75 -0.02 13.46 -4.41
CA TYR A 75 0.78 12.89 -5.46
C TYR A 75 -0.09 12.82 -6.70
N ASP A 76 0.36 13.48 -7.76
CA ASP A 76 -0.37 13.50 -9.03
C ASP A 76 -1.79 14.03 -8.84
N GLY A 77 -1.93 15.04 -7.99
CA GLY A 77 -3.20 15.71 -7.77
C GLY A 77 -4.12 15.05 -6.77
N ARG A 78 -3.66 14.02 -6.08
CA ARG A 78 -4.51 13.31 -5.13
C ARG A 78 -3.76 13.05 -3.85
N ALA A 79 -4.42 13.14 -2.73
CA ALA A 79 -3.81 12.80 -1.45
C ALA A 79 -3.81 11.29 -1.30
N LEU A 80 -2.63 10.70 -1.19
CA LEU A 80 -2.51 9.25 -1.07
C LEU A 80 -2.90 8.79 0.33
N ASN A 81 -3.42 7.57 0.41
CA ASN A 81 -3.66 6.91 1.68
C ASN A 81 -2.57 5.85 1.82
N VAL A 82 -1.70 6.01 2.81
CA VAL A 82 -0.60 5.08 3.01
C VAL A 82 -0.72 4.46 4.39
N ASN A 83 -0.85 3.14 4.44
CA ASN A 83 -1.02 2.41 5.69
C ASN A 83 -0.30 1.09 5.61
N GLU A 84 -0.09 0.46 6.76
CA GLU A 84 0.44 -0.89 6.75
C GLU A 84 -0.52 -1.82 6.04
N ALA A 85 0.01 -2.65 5.17
CA ALA A 85 -0.80 -3.66 4.52
C ALA A 85 -0.89 -4.84 5.45
N GLN A 86 -2.08 -5.14 5.94
CA GLN A 86 -2.27 -6.22 6.89
C GLN A 86 -3.01 -7.35 6.24
N PRO A 87 -2.81 -8.58 6.71
CA PRO A 87 -3.57 -9.69 6.15
C PRO A 87 -5.05 -9.49 6.44
N PRO A 88 -5.94 -10.02 5.60
CA PRO A 88 -7.36 -9.87 5.87
C PRO A 88 -7.74 -10.54 7.16
N LYS A 89 -8.62 -9.90 7.94
CA LYS A 89 -9.11 -10.47 9.15
C LYS A 89 -10.36 -11.22 8.88
N ARG A 90 -10.47 -12.28 9.44
CA ARG A 90 -11.63 -12.96 9.20
C ARG A 90 -12.50 -12.94 10.26
N HIS A 91 -12.60 -12.88 10.71
CA HIS A 91 -13.11 -12.63 11.66
C HIS A 91 -13.86 -12.20 12.10
N TYR A 92 -13.64 -12.14 12.10
CA TYR A 92 -14.05 -11.43 12.56
C TYR A 92 -15.06 -11.36 12.79
N GLU A 93 -14.86 -11.33 12.65
CA GLU A 93 -15.58 -10.97 12.86
C GLU A 93 -16.48 -10.90 13.18
N ASN A 94 -16.55 -10.92 13.28
CA ASN A 94 -17.33 -10.60 13.58
C ASN A 94 -18.18 -10.68 14.00
N LYS A 95 -18.16 -10.68 14.05
CA LYS A 95 -18.83 -10.55 14.46
C LYS A 95 -19.74 -10.51 14.80
N GLY A 96 -19.90 -10.58 14.77
CA GLY A 96 -20.65 -10.21 15.02
C GLY A 96 -21.47 -10.35 15.21
N ASN A 97 -21.45 -10.26 15.16
CA ASN A 97 -22.21 -10.17 15.21
C ASN A 97 -23.07 -10.40 15.43
N PHE A 98 -23.12 -10.39 15.43
CA PHE A 98 -23.85 -10.38 15.62
C PHE A 98 -24.35 -10.52 15.87
#